data_b5e69e2db61656f46903c3deb1553c60
#
_entry.id   b5e69e2db61656f46903c3deb1553c60
#
_cell.length_a   1.000
_cell.length_b   1.000
_cell.length_c   1.000
_cell.angle_alpha   90.00
_cell.angle_beta   90.00
_cell.angle_gamma   90.00
#
_symmetry.space_group_name_H-M   'P 1'
#
loop_
_entity.id
_entity.type
_entity.pdbx_description
1 polymer ?
#
loop_
_entity_poly.entity_id
_entity_poly.type
_entity_poly.pdbx_seq_one_letter_code
_entity_poly.pdbx_strand_id
1 'polypeptide(L)'
;MIKNLKFNEKGLIPAIVQDADSGEVLMLGYMNEEALRRTVSSGEVWFYSRSRQELWHKGATSGNYIKMRSVWKDCDNDTILVKGKPAGPVCHTGKKTCFFQQLTK
;
A
#
# COMPACT_ATOMS: atom_id res chain seq x y z
N MET A 1 4.08 12.33 -13.61
CA MET A 1 3.96 12.00 -12.18
C MET A 1 4.48 10.60 -11.88
N ILE A 2 3.96 9.59 -12.58
CA ILE A 2 4.43 8.21 -12.40
C ILE A 2 5.52 7.94 -13.43
N LYS A 3 6.65 8.61 -13.24
CA LYS A 3 7.77 8.53 -14.19
C LYS A 3 8.96 7.90 -13.53
N ASN A 4 9.71 7.15 -14.31
CA ASN A 4 11.00 6.57 -13.91
C ASN A 4 10.87 5.52 -12.80
N LEU A 5 9.68 4.96 -12.60
CA LEU A 5 9.52 3.88 -11.65
C LEU A 5 9.95 2.55 -12.28
N LYS A 6 10.61 1.74 -11.48
CA LYS A 6 11.11 0.44 -11.91
C LYS A 6 10.19 -0.66 -11.42
N PHE A 7 9.21 -0.99 -12.24
CA PHE A 7 8.36 -2.15 -11.98
C PHE A 7 9.16 -3.41 -12.32
N ASN A 8 8.86 -4.50 -11.60
CA ASN A 8 9.55 -5.77 -11.87
C ASN A 8 9.05 -6.38 -13.20
N GLU A 9 9.54 -7.59 -13.53
CA GLU A 9 9.20 -8.25 -14.79
C GLU A 9 7.71 -8.58 -14.92
N LYS A 10 6.98 -8.59 -13.82
CA LYS A 10 5.52 -8.79 -13.81
C LYS A 10 4.75 -7.49 -13.80
N GLY A 11 5.43 -6.37 -13.89
CA GLY A 11 4.81 -5.06 -13.88
C GLY A 11 4.36 -4.62 -12.49
N LEU A 12 4.99 -5.11 -11.44
CA LEU A 12 4.62 -4.81 -10.05
C LEU A 12 5.74 -4.09 -9.33
N ILE A 13 5.35 -3.25 -8.38
CA ILE A 13 6.26 -2.52 -7.51
C ILE A 13 5.78 -2.68 -6.07
N PRO A 14 6.67 -2.97 -5.10
CA PRO A 14 6.25 -3.07 -3.71
C PRO A 14 5.85 -1.70 -3.18
N ALA A 15 4.80 -1.68 -2.35
CA ALA A 15 4.27 -0.46 -1.77
C ALA A 15 4.08 -0.67 -0.28
N ILE A 16 4.82 0.11 0.50
CA ILE A 16 4.72 0.13 1.96
C ILE A 16 3.68 1.17 2.34
N VAL A 17 2.80 0.83 3.28
CA VAL A 17 1.84 1.79 3.83
C VAL A 17 2.23 2.10 5.26
N GLN A 18 2.35 3.39 5.54
CA GLN A 18 2.73 3.93 6.85
C GLN A 18 1.65 4.87 7.33
N ASP A 19 1.31 4.79 8.62
CA ASP A 19 0.37 5.73 9.24
C ASP A 19 0.99 7.13 9.19
N ALA A 20 0.29 8.07 8.55
CA ALA A 20 0.80 9.42 8.37
C ALA A 20 0.94 10.20 9.68
N ASP A 21 0.16 9.84 10.71
CA ASP A 21 0.18 10.53 11.99
C ASP A 21 1.17 9.89 12.98
N SER A 22 1.13 8.58 13.13
CA SER A 22 1.95 7.89 14.13
C SER A 22 3.32 7.46 13.60
N GLY A 23 3.46 7.33 12.28
CA GLY A 23 4.68 6.79 11.68
C GLY A 23 4.74 5.27 11.71
N GLU A 24 3.71 4.61 12.20
CA GLU A 24 3.72 3.15 12.28
C GLU A 24 3.63 2.54 10.89
N VAL A 25 4.46 1.52 10.63
CA VAL A 25 4.38 0.76 9.38
C VAL A 25 3.20 -0.18 9.47
N LEU A 26 2.29 -0.12 8.51
CA LEU A 26 1.02 -0.83 8.58
C LEU A 26 1.00 -2.09 7.75
N MET A 27 1.50 -2.05 6.53
CA MET A 27 1.48 -3.21 5.64
C MET A 27 2.41 -3.00 4.46
N LEU A 28 2.65 -4.09 3.74
CA LEU A 28 3.28 -4.04 2.43
C LEU A 28 2.39 -4.79 1.44
N GLY A 29 2.13 -4.19 0.30
CA GLY A 29 1.42 -4.81 -0.80
C GLY A 29 2.15 -4.53 -2.09
N TYR A 30 1.54 -4.92 -3.21
CA TYR A 30 2.10 -4.68 -4.53
C TYR A 30 1.12 -3.86 -5.36
N MET A 31 1.68 -2.99 -6.19
CA MET A 31 0.91 -2.17 -7.11
C MET A 31 1.40 -2.42 -8.52
N ASN A 32 0.46 -2.49 -9.47
CA ASN A 32 0.81 -2.28 -10.86
C ASN A 32 0.61 -0.79 -11.16
N GLU A 33 0.86 -0.38 -12.39
CA GLU A 33 0.75 1.05 -12.74
C GLU A 33 -0.68 1.56 -12.53
N GLU A 34 -1.67 0.75 -12.84
CA GLU A 34 -3.07 1.15 -12.68
C GLU A 34 -3.45 1.32 -11.19
N ALA A 35 -2.98 0.43 -10.33
CA ALA A 35 -3.22 0.56 -8.88
C ALA A 35 -2.63 1.84 -8.34
N LEU A 36 -1.41 2.18 -8.78
CA LEU A 36 -0.77 3.42 -8.36
C LEU A 36 -1.52 4.65 -8.87
N ARG A 37 -1.96 4.63 -10.12
CA ARG A 37 -2.78 5.71 -10.66
C ARG A 37 -4.06 5.89 -9.87
N ARG A 38 -4.75 4.81 -9.55
CA ARG A 38 -6.00 4.88 -8.78
C ARG A 38 -5.77 5.41 -7.38
N THR A 39 -4.64 5.01 -6.76
CA THR A 39 -4.29 5.52 -5.45
C THR A 39 -4.13 7.05 -5.49
N VAL A 40 -3.39 7.55 -6.47
CA VAL A 40 -3.14 8.98 -6.59
C VAL A 40 -4.41 9.74 -6.97
N SER A 41 -5.21 9.23 -7.89
CA SER A 41 -6.38 9.95 -8.39
C SER A 41 -7.57 9.88 -7.45
N SER A 42 -7.79 8.75 -6.80
CA SER A 42 -8.94 8.59 -5.90
C SER A 42 -8.68 9.09 -4.48
N GLY A 43 -7.41 9.16 -4.08
CA GLY A 43 -7.06 9.49 -2.71
C GLY A 43 -7.23 8.33 -1.74
N GLU A 44 -7.45 7.13 -2.24
CA GLU A 44 -7.55 5.92 -1.44
C GLU A 44 -6.61 4.85 -1.99
N VAL A 45 -6.13 3.96 -1.11
CA VAL A 45 -5.07 3.01 -1.48
C VAL A 45 -5.63 1.83 -2.26
N TRP A 46 -5.03 1.58 -3.41
CA TRP A 46 -5.31 0.43 -4.28
C TRP A 46 -4.05 -0.40 -4.42
N PHE A 47 -4.25 -1.70 -4.53
CA PHE A 47 -3.17 -2.66 -4.75
C PHE A 47 -3.50 -3.54 -5.94
N TYR A 48 -2.53 -4.36 -6.34
CA TYR A 48 -2.73 -5.44 -7.28
C TYR A 48 -2.51 -6.76 -6.54
N SER A 49 -3.54 -7.61 -6.54
CA SER A 49 -3.46 -8.92 -5.88
C SER A 49 -2.71 -9.90 -6.78
N ARG A 50 -1.56 -10.40 -6.31
CA ARG A 50 -0.76 -11.35 -7.08
C ARG A 50 -1.45 -12.69 -7.22
N SER A 51 -2.13 -13.14 -6.17
CA SER A 51 -2.81 -14.44 -6.16
C SER A 51 -4.07 -14.44 -7.01
N ARG A 52 -4.85 -13.35 -7.00
CA ARG A 52 -6.09 -13.24 -7.77
C ARG A 52 -5.88 -12.63 -9.14
N GLN A 53 -4.72 -12.01 -9.38
CA GLN A 53 -4.40 -11.29 -10.62
C GLN A 53 -5.45 -10.23 -10.96
N GLU A 54 -5.79 -9.41 -9.96
CA GLU A 54 -6.77 -8.35 -10.14
C GLU A 54 -6.46 -7.15 -9.24
N LEU A 55 -7.02 -6.00 -9.59
CA LEU A 55 -6.93 -4.81 -8.75
C LEU A 55 -7.71 -5.04 -7.46
N TRP A 56 -7.21 -4.45 -6.39
CA TRP A 56 -7.79 -4.61 -5.07
C TRP A 56 -7.86 -3.25 -4.37
N HIS A 57 -9.08 -2.76 -4.14
CA HIS A 57 -9.31 -1.55 -3.37
C HIS A 57 -9.23 -1.88 -1.89
N LYS A 58 -8.17 -1.43 -1.22
CA LYS A 58 -7.97 -1.75 0.20
C LYS A 58 -9.12 -1.21 1.02
N GLY A 59 -9.80 -2.09 1.73
CA GLY A 59 -10.95 -1.73 2.56
C GLY A 59 -12.29 -2.04 1.94
N ALA A 60 -12.34 -2.50 0.67
CA ALA A 60 -13.62 -2.76 0.01
C ALA A 60 -14.44 -3.83 0.71
N THR A 61 -13.80 -4.82 1.34
CA THR A 61 -14.49 -5.88 2.07
C THR A 61 -14.71 -5.52 3.54
N SER A 62 -13.67 -4.98 4.20
CA SER A 62 -13.71 -4.70 5.63
C SER A 62 -14.36 -3.37 5.98
N GLY A 63 -14.44 -2.43 5.03
CA GLY A 63 -14.85 -1.06 5.29
C GLY A 63 -13.73 -0.18 5.81
N ASN A 64 -12.55 -0.73 6.04
CA ASN A 64 -11.41 0.00 6.60
C ASN A 64 -10.52 0.52 5.48
N TYR A 65 -11.02 1.52 4.75
CA TYR A 65 -10.26 2.17 3.69
C TYR A 65 -9.07 2.93 4.27
N ILE A 66 -8.05 3.12 3.44
CA ILE A 66 -6.88 3.92 3.81
C ILE A 66 -6.86 5.14 2.91
N LYS A 67 -7.01 6.32 3.50
CA LYS A 67 -6.91 7.57 2.75
C LYS A 67 -5.45 7.89 2.51
N MET A 68 -5.09 8.09 1.26
CA MET A 68 -3.74 8.45 0.85
C MET A 68 -3.52 9.93 1.14
N ARG A 69 -2.46 10.24 1.89
CA ARG A 69 -2.05 11.64 2.11
C ARG A 69 -0.89 12.02 1.21
N SER A 70 0.09 11.13 1.07
CA SER A 70 1.23 11.39 0.19
C SER A 70 1.81 10.08 -0.29
N VAL A 71 2.44 10.13 -1.45
CA VAL A 71 3.07 8.97 -2.08
C VAL A 71 4.51 9.34 -2.41
N TRP A 72 5.43 8.48 -2.02
CA TRP A 72 6.87 8.70 -2.16
C TRP A 72 7.49 7.51 -2.88
N LYS A 73 8.58 7.74 -3.58
CA LYS A 73 9.40 6.67 -4.15
C LYS A 73 10.76 6.69 -3.47
N ASP A 74 11.42 5.53 -3.44
CA ASP A 74 12.74 5.46 -2.82
C ASP A 74 13.84 5.94 -3.79
N CYS A 75 15.09 5.88 -3.33
CA CYS A 75 16.20 6.51 -4.04
C CYS A 75 16.50 5.87 -5.39
N ASP A 76 16.20 4.59 -5.57
CA ASP A 76 16.43 3.89 -6.84
C ASP A 76 15.13 3.57 -7.60
N ASN A 77 14.02 4.17 -7.19
CA ASN A 77 12.75 4.16 -7.92
C ASN A 77 12.08 2.79 -8.03
N ASP A 78 12.36 1.88 -7.10
CA ASP A 78 11.81 0.53 -7.15
C ASP A 78 10.88 0.18 -5.98
N THR A 79 10.55 1.15 -5.13
CA THR A 79 9.66 0.95 -3.98
C THR A 79 8.83 2.20 -3.75
N ILE A 80 7.56 2.00 -3.40
CA ILE A 80 6.63 3.08 -3.11
C ILE A 80 6.38 3.10 -1.59
N LEU A 81 6.31 4.31 -1.03
CA LEU A 81 5.85 4.53 0.33
C LEU A 81 4.60 5.38 0.27
N VAL A 82 3.50 4.85 0.79
CA VAL A 82 2.25 5.59 0.92
C VAL A 82 2.09 5.99 2.38
N LYS A 83 2.03 7.28 2.65
CA LYS A 83 1.66 7.77 3.97
C LYS A 83 0.18 8.04 3.95
N GLY A 84 -0.57 7.35 4.83
CA GLY A 84 -2.01 7.41 4.77
C GLY A 84 -2.66 7.34 6.13
N LYS A 85 -3.98 7.49 6.12
CA LYS A 85 -4.80 7.46 7.33
C LYS A 85 -5.80 6.32 7.22
N PRO A 86 -5.60 5.21 7.96
CA PRO A 86 -6.56 4.11 7.94
C PRO A 86 -7.83 4.45 8.72
N ALA A 87 -8.96 3.97 8.23
CA ALA A 87 -10.24 4.14 8.91
C ALA A 87 -10.38 3.19 10.10
N GLY A 88 -9.60 2.13 10.13
CA GLY A 88 -9.63 1.13 11.19
C GLY A 88 -8.49 0.15 11.02
N PRO A 89 -8.56 -1.03 11.66
CA PRO A 89 -7.50 -2.03 11.54
C PRO A 89 -7.16 -2.34 10.09
N VAL A 90 -5.87 -2.41 9.78
CA VAL A 90 -5.39 -2.60 8.42
C VAL A 90 -5.29 -4.08 8.06
N CYS A 91 -4.86 -4.91 9.02
CA CYS A 91 -4.69 -6.34 8.77
C CYS A 91 -6.03 -7.05 8.74
N HIS A 92 -6.17 -8.05 7.86
CA HIS A 92 -7.39 -8.85 7.78
C HIS A 92 -7.67 -9.64 9.07
N THR A 93 -6.66 -9.78 9.94
CA THR A 93 -6.83 -10.44 11.25
C THR A 93 -7.50 -9.54 12.29
N GLY A 94 -7.74 -8.27 11.96
CA GLY A 94 -8.28 -7.29 12.89
C GLY A 94 -7.24 -6.50 13.66
N LYS A 95 -5.96 -6.76 13.42
CA LYS A 95 -4.87 -5.99 14.03
C LYS A 95 -4.68 -4.68 13.27
N LYS A 96 -4.22 -3.65 14.00
CA LYS A 96 -3.97 -2.34 13.38
C LYS A 96 -2.94 -2.42 12.28
N THR A 97 -1.86 -3.17 12.52
CA THR A 97 -0.78 -3.36 11.55
C THR A 97 -0.64 -4.85 11.23
N CYS A 98 -0.14 -5.14 10.02
CA CYS A 98 0.19 -6.50 9.64
C CYS A 98 1.47 -6.99 10.34
N PHE A 99 2.27 -6.09 10.89
CA PHE A 99 3.55 -6.41 11.51
C PHE A 99 3.41 -6.48 13.03
N PHE A 100 2.77 -7.53 13.51
CA PHE A 100 2.51 -7.70 14.95
C PHE A 100 3.18 -8.94 15.56
N GLN A 101 3.95 -9.68 14.78
CA GLN A 101 4.65 -10.88 15.23
C GLN A 101 6.16 -10.65 15.18
N GLN A 102 6.79 -10.60 16.34
CA GLN A 102 8.22 -10.35 16.42
C GLN A 102 8.99 -11.68 16.23
N LEU A 103 9.96 -11.68 15.31
CA LEU A 103 10.79 -12.86 15.05
C LEU A 103 11.98 -12.95 16.00
N THR A 104 12.45 -11.83 16.50
CA THR A 104 13.61 -11.75 17.38
C THR A 104 13.18 -11.47 18.81
N LYS A 105 14.03 -11.78 19.76
CA LYS A 105 13.73 -11.47 21.15
C LYS A 105 14.14 -10.07 21.54
#